data_cc3b67a0690bbc776e1f3d3067493dcd
#
_entry.id   cc3b67a0690bbc776e1f3d3067493dcd
#
_cell.length_a   1.000
_cell.length_b   1.000
_cell.length_c   1.000
_cell.angle_alpha   90.00
_cell.angle_beta   90.00
_cell.angle_gamma   90.00
#
_symmetry.space_group_name_H-M   'P 1'
#
loop_
_entity.id
_entity.type
_entity.pdbx_description
1 polymer ?
#
loop_
_entity_poly.entity_id
_entity_poly.type
_entity_poly.pdbx_seq_one_letter_code
_entity_poly.pdbx_strand_id
1 'polypeptide(L)'
;TEIRSAHDAIAAGIGMVHQHFMLVDTFTVLENVVLGTETGFSLQESMQKTERELQRLEKDYHLEVDINAVINTLPVGLQQRVEILKALYRGADILILDEPTGVLTPQEADHLFRILNELREQGKTVILITHKLREIMAITDNVSVMRQGEMVAHRKTSETDREELAELMVGRKVLMQVDKAPAKPGSPMLTVKHLDYIDDFGVRRVKDVSFEVHCGEIVGIAGVSGNGQSELMEVITGIKPFQKGQIQISGQTITSTVRADAATMRRFGMAHVPEDRQRRGLVTSFSANENIILGYHKNPSYNNFIEMDRDFIIQSCKKQMEHFDVRPDNPHLRASLFSGGNQQKLVVAREFERDPALLVVGQPTRGVDIGAIEFIHRQIIAMRDAGKAVLLVSVELDEILSLSDRILVMFDGQIMGEILAKDADEREIGLLMAGVRKEAA
;
A
#
# COMPACT_ATOMS: atom_id res chain seq x y z
N THR A 1 -5.40 -31.72 -19.69
CA THR A 1 -6.00 -30.63 -20.48
C THR A 1 -4.88 -29.67 -20.86
N GLU A 2 -4.75 -29.35 -22.13
CA GLU A 2 -3.77 -28.36 -22.59
C GLU A 2 -4.42 -26.97 -22.58
N ILE A 3 -3.89 -26.03 -21.82
CA ILE A 3 -4.40 -24.65 -21.69
C ILE A 3 -3.47 -23.76 -22.49
N ARG A 4 -4.00 -23.10 -23.53
CA ARG A 4 -3.25 -22.20 -24.42
C ARG A 4 -3.74 -20.75 -24.36
N SER A 5 -4.92 -20.52 -23.76
CA SER A 5 -5.54 -19.20 -23.66
C SER A 5 -6.35 -19.06 -22.37
N ALA A 6 -6.68 -17.81 -21.98
CA ALA A 6 -7.60 -17.55 -20.88
C ALA A 6 -8.97 -18.20 -21.09
N HIS A 7 -9.44 -18.28 -22.35
CA HIS A 7 -10.70 -18.95 -22.68
C HIS A 7 -10.65 -20.45 -22.37
N ASP A 8 -9.53 -21.13 -22.67
CA ASP A 8 -9.36 -22.55 -22.35
C ASP A 8 -9.33 -22.78 -20.83
N ALA A 9 -8.73 -21.86 -20.08
CA ALA A 9 -8.70 -21.91 -18.61
C ALA A 9 -10.12 -21.78 -18.02
N ILE A 10 -10.91 -20.82 -18.50
CA ILE A 10 -12.31 -20.65 -18.08
C ILE A 10 -13.13 -21.89 -18.42
N ALA A 11 -13.00 -22.42 -19.64
CA ALA A 11 -13.69 -23.65 -20.06
C ALA A 11 -13.27 -24.88 -19.23
N ALA A 12 -12.07 -24.89 -18.66
CA ALA A 12 -11.58 -25.91 -17.75
C ALA A 12 -11.98 -25.68 -16.27
N GLY A 13 -12.83 -24.69 -15.97
CA GLY A 13 -13.28 -24.37 -14.62
C GLY A 13 -12.27 -23.58 -13.79
N ILE A 14 -11.33 -22.86 -14.40
CA ILE A 14 -10.36 -22.02 -13.71
C ILE A 14 -10.84 -20.57 -13.77
N GLY A 15 -11.06 -19.96 -12.60
CA GLY A 15 -11.34 -18.53 -12.42
C GLY A 15 -10.14 -17.82 -11.80
N MET A 16 -9.95 -16.55 -12.13
CA MET A 16 -8.89 -15.72 -11.55
C MET A 16 -9.44 -14.38 -11.10
N VAL A 17 -9.05 -13.97 -9.89
CA VAL A 17 -9.24 -12.64 -9.34
C VAL A 17 -7.86 -11.96 -9.35
N HIS A 18 -7.75 -10.89 -10.12
CA HIS A 18 -6.51 -10.16 -10.30
C HIS A 18 -6.25 -9.18 -9.16
N GLN A 19 -4.99 -8.83 -8.91
CA GLN A 19 -4.56 -7.82 -7.94
C GLN A 19 -5.24 -6.46 -8.17
N HIS A 20 -5.41 -6.07 -9.44
CA HIS A 20 -6.22 -4.93 -9.85
C HIS A 20 -7.52 -5.44 -10.45
N PHE A 21 -8.64 -5.10 -9.84
CA PHE A 21 -9.94 -5.61 -10.25
C PHE A 21 -10.24 -5.27 -11.72
N MET A 22 -10.76 -6.28 -12.43
CA MET A 22 -11.13 -6.17 -13.84
C MET A 22 -12.63 -5.88 -13.96
N LEU A 23 -13.09 -4.85 -13.22
CA LEU A 23 -14.46 -4.37 -13.22
C LEU A 23 -14.57 -3.09 -14.06
N VAL A 24 -15.71 -2.90 -14.67
CA VAL A 24 -16.07 -1.65 -15.35
C VAL A 24 -16.72 -0.72 -14.33
N ASP A 25 -16.03 0.34 -13.95
CA ASP A 25 -16.42 1.25 -12.86
C ASP A 25 -17.81 1.88 -12.99
N THR A 26 -18.23 2.14 -14.21
CA THR A 26 -19.53 2.79 -14.53
C THR A 26 -20.69 1.81 -14.68
N PHE A 27 -20.42 0.51 -14.63
CA PHE A 27 -21.44 -0.54 -14.74
C PHE A 27 -21.93 -0.95 -13.35
N THR A 28 -23.15 -1.49 -13.31
CA THR A 28 -23.68 -2.16 -12.12
C THR A 28 -22.97 -3.51 -11.88
N VAL A 29 -23.15 -4.08 -10.69
CA VAL A 29 -22.66 -5.43 -10.36
C VAL A 29 -23.19 -6.44 -11.36
N LEU A 30 -24.50 -6.42 -11.63
CA LEU A 30 -25.16 -7.33 -12.58
C LEU A 30 -24.55 -7.22 -13.99
N GLU A 31 -24.37 -6.00 -14.50
CA GLU A 31 -23.77 -5.76 -15.81
C GLU A 31 -22.33 -6.27 -15.90
N ASN A 32 -21.54 -6.10 -14.85
CA ASN A 32 -20.16 -6.62 -14.80
C ASN A 32 -20.10 -8.16 -14.81
N VAL A 33 -21.03 -8.83 -14.17
CA VAL A 33 -21.08 -10.31 -14.16
C VAL A 33 -21.54 -10.87 -15.49
N VAL A 34 -22.56 -10.24 -16.10
CA VAL A 34 -23.08 -10.64 -17.43
C VAL A 34 -22.05 -10.44 -18.53
N LEU A 35 -21.21 -9.42 -18.41
CA LEU A 35 -20.25 -9.02 -19.46
C LEU A 35 -19.38 -10.20 -19.92
N GLY A 36 -19.48 -10.55 -21.22
CA GLY A 36 -18.73 -11.65 -21.83
C GLY A 36 -19.29 -13.06 -21.53
N THR A 37 -20.48 -13.15 -20.94
CA THR A 37 -21.19 -14.43 -20.71
C THR A 37 -22.60 -14.41 -21.29
N GLU A 38 -22.92 -13.41 -22.10
CA GLU A 38 -24.23 -13.24 -22.71
C GLU A 38 -24.58 -14.46 -23.58
N THR A 39 -25.77 -15.03 -23.33
CA THR A 39 -26.30 -16.17 -24.09
C THR A 39 -27.64 -15.82 -24.70
N GLY A 40 -27.86 -16.17 -25.97
CA GLY A 40 -29.13 -15.95 -26.64
C GLY A 40 -29.19 -14.64 -27.44
N PHE A 41 -30.41 -14.28 -27.88
CA PHE A 41 -30.66 -13.12 -28.75
C PHE A 41 -31.05 -11.84 -27.97
N SER A 42 -31.31 -11.95 -26.66
CA SER A 42 -31.78 -10.84 -25.82
C SER A 42 -30.88 -10.65 -24.61
N LEU A 43 -30.29 -9.44 -24.49
CA LEU A 43 -29.53 -9.04 -23.30
C LEU A 43 -30.41 -9.10 -22.04
N GLN A 44 -31.69 -8.76 -22.17
CA GLN A 44 -32.61 -8.74 -21.04
C GLN A 44 -32.88 -10.15 -20.47
N GLU A 45 -32.96 -11.18 -21.30
CA GLU A 45 -33.07 -12.57 -20.82
C GLU A 45 -31.80 -13.04 -20.14
N SER A 46 -30.62 -12.67 -20.68
CA SER A 46 -29.33 -12.96 -20.05
C SER A 46 -29.24 -12.31 -18.67
N MET A 47 -29.63 -11.04 -18.54
CA MET A 47 -29.62 -10.32 -17.25
C MET A 47 -30.54 -10.97 -16.22
N GLN A 48 -31.80 -11.34 -16.60
CA GLN A 48 -32.72 -11.99 -15.67
C GLN A 48 -32.23 -13.37 -15.23
N LYS A 49 -31.59 -14.12 -16.11
CA LYS A 49 -31.01 -15.43 -15.77
C LYS A 49 -29.84 -15.25 -14.80
N THR A 50 -28.96 -14.30 -15.09
CA THR A 50 -27.79 -13.97 -14.24
C THR A 50 -28.22 -13.48 -12.88
N GLU A 51 -29.22 -12.62 -12.78
CA GLU A 51 -29.77 -12.14 -11.53
C GLU A 51 -30.20 -13.28 -10.59
N ARG A 52 -30.97 -14.26 -11.12
CA ARG A 52 -31.41 -15.43 -10.35
C ARG A 52 -30.22 -16.28 -9.86
N GLU A 53 -29.25 -16.50 -10.71
CA GLU A 53 -28.07 -17.30 -10.37
C GLU A 53 -27.15 -16.55 -9.38
N LEU A 54 -27.01 -15.22 -9.51
CA LEU A 54 -26.28 -14.40 -8.52
C LEU A 54 -26.92 -14.47 -7.15
N GLN A 55 -28.24 -14.30 -7.05
CA GLN A 55 -28.97 -14.41 -5.78
C GLN A 55 -28.79 -15.77 -5.12
N ARG A 56 -28.64 -16.83 -5.91
CA ARG A 56 -28.30 -18.16 -5.42
C ARG A 56 -26.88 -18.21 -4.90
N LEU A 57 -25.89 -17.76 -5.69
CA LEU A 57 -24.46 -17.76 -5.31
C LEU A 57 -24.22 -16.88 -4.08
N GLU A 58 -24.83 -15.70 -4.00
CA GLU A 58 -24.76 -14.82 -2.81
C GLU A 58 -25.18 -15.54 -1.54
N LYS A 59 -26.28 -16.30 -1.62
CA LYS A 59 -26.80 -17.06 -0.49
C LYS A 59 -25.95 -18.29 -0.17
N ASP A 60 -25.50 -19.02 -1.19
CA ASP A 60 -24.74 -20.25 -1.02
C ASP A 60 -23.31 -19.99 -0.46
N TYR A 61 -22.74 -18.80 -0.75
CA TYR A 61 -21.36 -18.43 -0.41
C TYR A 61 -21.25 -17.21 0.50
N HIS A 62 -22.35 -16.70 1.05
CA HIS A 62 -22.39 -15.50 1.91
C HIS A 62 -21.70 -14.27 1.30
N LEU A 63 -21.81 -14.11 -0.04
CA LEU A 63 -21.21 -13.05 -0.83
C LEU A 63 -22.21 -11.92 -1.13
N GLU A 64 -23.02 -11.52 -0.16
CA GLU A 64 -24.07 -10.51 -0.35
C GLU A 64 -23.51 -9.19 -0.91
N VAL A 65 -24.12 -8.71 -2.00
CA VAL A 65 -23.84 -7.43 -2.64
C VAL A 65 -25.10 -6.90 -3.33
N ASP A 66 -25.29 -5.59 -3.37
CA ASP A 66 -26.40 -5.02 -4.16
C ASP A 66 -26.08 -5.11 -5.65
N ILE A 67 -26.77 -6.01 -6.35
CA ILE A 67 -26.58 -6.27 -7.78
C ILE A 67 -26.85 -5.05 -8.68
N ASN A 68 -27.60 -4.06 -8.19
CA ASN A 68 -27.92 -2.82 -8.90
C ASN A 68 -26.96 -1.68 -8.57
N ALA A 69 -26.09 -1.84 -7.57
CA ALA A 69 -25.11 -0.84 -7.22
C ALA A 69 -24.08 -0.67 -8.34
N VAL A 70 -23.68 0.58 -8.60
CA VAL A 70 -22.64 0.90 -9.58
C VAL A 70 -21.27 0.67 -8.91
N ILE A 71 -20.34 0.02 -9.60
CA ILE A 71 -19.06 -0.45 -9.05
C ILE A 71 -18.28 0.67 -8.37
N ASN A 72 -18.17 1.84 -8.98
CA ASN A 72 -17.40 2.96 -8.39
C ASN A 72 -17.99 3.52 -7.09
N THR A 73 -19.21 3.16 -6.73
CA THR A 73 -19.84 3.55 -5.45
C THR A 73 -19.61 2.54 -4.34
N LEU A 74 -19.11 1.35 -4.68
CA LEU A 74 -18.87 0.27 -3.72
C LEU A 74 -17.52 0.42 -3.02
N PRO A 75 -17.45 0.16 -1.72
CA PRO A 75 -16.18 -0.06 -1.02
C PRO A 75 -15.36 -1.18 -1.69
N VAL A 76 -14.04 -1.11 -1.56
CA VAL A 76 -13.10 -2.03 -2.23
C VAL A 76 -13.36 -3.49 -1.86
N GLY A 77 -13.69 -3.78 -0.59
CA GLY A 77 -14.04 -5.14 -0.14
C GLY A 77 -15.30 -5.70 -0.81
N LEU A 78 -16.28 -4.85 -1.18
CA LEU A 78 -17.45 -5.29 -1.95
C LEU A 78 -17.10 -5.49 -3.42
N GLN A 79 -16.25 -4.65 -4.01
CA GLN A 79 -15.75 -4.86 -5.38
C GLN A 79 -15.05 -6.20 -5.52
N GLN A 80 -14.28 -6.60 -4.52
CA GLN A 80 -13.63 -7.91 -4.48
C GLN A 80 -14.64 -9.07 -4.47
N ARG A 81 -15.72 -8.94 -3.67
CA ARG A 81 -16.80 -9.95 -3.68
C ARG A 81 -17.42 -10.08 -5.08
N VAL A 82 -17.59 -8.96 -5.79
CA VAL A 82 -18.08 -8.97 -7.17
C VAL A 82 -17.14 -9.75 -8.09
N GLU A 83 -15.83 -9.60 -7.97
CA GLU A 83 -14.86 -10.37 -8.76
C GLU A 83 -14.94 -11.88 -8.46
N ILE A 84 -15.09 -12.26 -7.18
CA ILE A 84 -15.27 -13.66 -6.78
C ILE A 84 -16.59 -14.21 -7.34
N LEU A 85 -17.71 -13.48 -7.18
CA LEU A 85 -19.01 -13.83 -7.73
C LEU A 85 -18.94 -14.01 -9.25
N LYS A 86 -18.24 -13.12 -9.95
CA LYS A 86 -18.03 -13.21 -11.40
C LYS A 86 -17.29 -14.49 -11.80
N ALA A 87 -16.26 -14.88 -11.05
CA ALA A 87 -15.54 -16.13 -11.29
C ALA A 87 -16.43 -17.38 -11.01
N LEU A 88 -17.17 -17.37 -9.89
CA LEU A 88 -18.10 -18.45 -9.53
C LEU A 88 -19.25 -18.59 -10.52
N TYR A 89 -19.83 -17.47 -10.97
CA TYR A 89 -20.89 -17.45 -12.00
C TYR A 89 -20.43 -18.10 -13.30
N ARG A 90 -19.14 -17.95 -13.65
CA ARG A 90 -18.51 -18.61 -14.80
C ARG A 90 -18.19 -20.09 -14.57
N GLY A 91 -18.57 -20.64 -13.42
CA GLY A 91 -18.41 -22.06 -13.10
C GLY A 91 -17.01 -22.43 -12.65
N ALA A 92 -16.28 -21.53 -11.99
CA ALA A 92 -14.94 -21.83 -11.47
C ALA A 92 -15.00 -22.92 -10.40
N ASP A 93 -14.22 -23.99 -10.59
CA ASP A 93 -13.92 -25.02 -9.61
C ASP A 93 -12.54 -24.79 -8.96
N ILE A 94 -11.63 -24.15 -9.70
CA ILE A 94 -10.31 -23.69 -9.22
C ILE A 94 -10.31 -22.17 -9.26
N LEU A 95 -10.14 -21.55 -8.10
CA LEU A 95 -10.10 -20.09 -7.96
C LEU A 95 -8.68 -19.64 -7.66
N ILE A 96 -8.09 -18.83 -8.52
CA ILE A 96 -6.78 -18.22 -8.33
C ILE A 96 -6.99 -16.78 -7.85
N LEU A 97 -6.41 -16.42 -6.70
CA LEU A 97 -6.45 -15.06 -6.15
C LEU A 97 -5.03 -14.50 -6.09
N ASP A 98 -4.83 -13.35 -6.72
CA ASP A 98 -3.54 -12.67 -6.78
C ASP A 98 -3.53 -11.48 -5.83
N GLU A 99 -2.79 -11.57 -4.71
CA GLU A 99 -2.69 -10.57 -3.63
C GLU A 99 -4.06 -10.01 -3.17
N PRO A 100 -5.03 -10.85 -2.81
CA PRO A 100 -6.41 -10.41 -2.65
C PRO A 100 -6.64 -9.48 -1.46
N THR A 101 -5.74 -9.40 -0.49
CA THR A 101 -5.90 -8.58 0.72
C THR A 101 -5.11 -7.26 0.67
N GLY A 102 -4.46 -6.96 -0.45
CA GLY A 102 -3.57 -5.79 -0.58
C GLY A 102 -4.24 -4.43 -0.34
N VAL A 103 -5.56 -4.38 -0.39
CA VAL A 103 -6.37 -3.16 -0.23
C VAL A 103 -7.48 -3.31 0.82
N LEU A 104 -7.52 -4.45 1.54
CA LEU A 104 -8.53 -4.76 2.55
C LEU A 104 -8.09 -4.34 3.94
N THR A 105 -9.07 -4.00 4.79
CA THR A 105 -8.86 -3.90 6.24
C THR A 105 -8.63 -5.28 6.84
N PRO A 106 -8.04 -5.39 8.04
CA PRO A 106 -7.92 -6.67 8.75
C PRO A 106 -9.25 -7.42 8.89
N GLN A 107 -10.33 -6.72 9.20
CA GLN A 107 -11.67 -7.30 9.35
C GLN A 107 -12.24 -7.80 8.02
N GLU A 108 -12.02 -7.06 6.92
CA GLU A 108 -12.41 -7.50 5.57
C GLU A 108 -11.57 -8.70 5.12
N ALA A 109 -10.28 -8.75 5.44
CA ALA A 109 -9.42 -9.90 5.17
C ALA A 109 -9.89 -11.14 5.93
N ASP A 110 -10.20 -11.03 7.23
CA ASP A 110 -10.76 -12.12 8.03
C ASP A 110 -12.12 -12.59 7.50
N HIS A 111 -12.92 -11.67 6.95
CA HIS A 111 -14.17 -12.04 6.30
C HIS A 111 -13.92 -12.80 4.98
N LEU A 112 -12.98 -12.32 4.16
CA LEU A 112 -12.56 -13.02 2.95
C LEU A 112 -12.07 -14.44 3.26
N PHE A 113 -11.27 -14.63 4.31
CA PHE A 113 -10.77 -15.95 4.70
C PHE A 113 -11.90 -16.91 5.09
N ARG A 114 -12.95 -16.43 5.74
CA ARG A 114 -14.15 -17.25 5.99
C ARG A 114 -14.80 -17.71 4.70
N ILE A 115 -15.00 -16.80 3.74
CA ILE A 115 -15.56 -17.13 2.42
C ILE A 115 -14.70 -18.19 1.71
N LEU A 116 -13.37 -18.01 1.69
CA LEU A 116 -12.47 -18.96 1.04
C LEU A 116 -12.48 -20.33 1.72
N ASN A 117 -12.62 -20.39 3.05
CA ASN A 117 -12.80 -21.64 3.78
C ASN A 117 -14.13 -22.33 3.42
N GLU A 118 -15.22 -21.58 3.32
CA GLU A 118 -16.53 -22.12 2.90
C GLU A 118 -16.46 -22.67 1.48
N LEU A 119 -15.80 -21.97 0.56
CA LEU A 119 -15.56 -22.47 -0.81
C LEU A 119 -14.77 -23.79 -0.81
N ARG A 120 -13.73 -23.89 0.02
CA ARG A 120 -12.94 -25.11 0.18
C ARG A 120 -13.78 -26.25 0.74
N GLU A 121 -14.60 -26.02 1.76
CA GLU A 121 -15.49 -27.02 2.36
C GLU A 121 -16.53 -27.54 1.36
N GLN A 122 -16.94 -26.70 0.41
CA GLN A 122 -17.83 -27.08 -0.71
C GLN A 122 -17.09 -27.75 -1.88
N GLY A 123 -15.80 -28.09 -1.70
CA GLY A 123 -15.02 -28.84 -2.68
C GLY A 123 -14.34 -27.99 -3.76
N LYS A 124 -14.35 -26.67 -3.65
CA LYS A 124 -13.58 -25.80 -4.54
C LYS A 124 -12.10 -25.81 -4.18
N THR A 125 -11.24 -25.64 -5.17
CA THR A 125 -9.80 -25.48 -4.96
C THR A 125 -9.44 -24.01 -5.03
N VAL A 126 -8.71 -23.51 -3.99
CA VAL A 126 -8.24 -22.13 -3.95
C VAL A 126 -6.72 -22.11 -4.05
N ILE A 127 -6.20 -21.32 -4.99
CA ILE A 127 -4.78 -21.02 -5.12
C ILE A 127 -4.60 -19.54 -4.75
N LEU A 128 -3.92 -19.29 -3.63
CA LEU A 128 -3.64 -17.95 -3.13
C LEU A 128 -2.20 -17.56 -3.48
N ILE A 129 -2.03 -16.49 -4.22
CA ILE A 129 -0.73 -15.88 -4.48
C ILE A 129 -0.59 -14.69 -3.55
N THR A 130 0.37 -14.75 -2.61
CA THR A 130 0.59 -13.68 -1.65
C THR A 130 2.02 -13.72 -1.11
N HIS A 131 2.51 -12.58 -0.66
CA HIS A 131 3.74 -12.47 0.12
C HIS A 131 3.46 -12.26 1.62
N LYS A 132 2.20 -12.16 2.02
CA LYS A 132 1.78 -11.94 3.42
C LYS A 132 1.72 -13.26 4.17
N LEU A 133 2.71 -13.51 5.02
CA LEU A 133 2.84 -14.77 5.77
C LEU A 133 1.66 -15.04 6.71
N ARG A 134 1.01 -13.98 7.24
CA ARG A 134 -0.21 -14.13 8.05
C ARG A 134 -1.32 -14.83 7.28
N GLU A 135 -1.51 -14.47 6.02
CA GLU A 135 -2.54 -15.04 5.16
C GLU A 135 -2.26 -16.51 4.87
N ILE A 136 -1.01 -16.81 4.52
CA ILE A 136 -0.56 -18.17 4.26
C ILE A 136 -0.86 -19.07 5.48
N MET A 137 -0.40 -18.65 6.66
CA MET A 137 -0.57 -19.44 7.89
C MET A 137 -2.04 -19.55 8.32
N ALA A 138 -2.91 -18.61 7.94
CA ALA A 138 -4.30 -18.59 8.37
C ALA A 138 -5.22 -19.49 7.54
N ILE A 139 -4.94 -19.68 6.24
CA ILE A 139 -5.95 -20.25 5.32
C ILE A 139 -5.44 -21.40 4.45
N THR A 140 -4.12 -21.56 4.25
CA THR A 140 -3.60 -22.58 3.31
C THR A 140 -3.35 -23.92 3.98
N ASP A 141 -3.51 -24.99 3.23
CA ASP A 141 -3.14 -26.36 3.64
C ASP A 141 -1.70 -26.68 3.22
N ASN A 142 -1.28 -26.18 2.06
CA ASN A 142 0.04 -26.39 1.48
C ASN A 142 0.61 -25.08 0.96
N VAL A 143 1.91 -24.92 1.06
CA VAL A 143 2.65 -23.75 0.60
C VAL A 143 3.71 -24.16 -0.41
N SER A 144 3.74 -23.45 -1.53
CA SER A 144 4.81 -23.56 -2.52
C SER A 144 5.53 -22.21 -2.59
N VAL A 145 6.83 -22.22 -2.30
CA VAL A 145 7.64 -21.00 -2.31
C VAL A 145 8.32 -20.85 -3.66
N MET A 146 8.08 -19.73 -4.33
CA MET A 146 8.72 -19.37 -5.60
C MET A 146 9.70 -18.20 -5.38
N ARG A 147 10.90 -18.32 -5.94
CA ARG A 147 11.93 -17.27 -5.90
C ARG A 147 12.67 -17.23 -7.22
N GLN A 148 12.81 -16.03 -7.81
CA GLN A 148 13.50 -15.78 -9.08
C GLN A 148 13.01 -16.67 -10.25
N GLY A 149 11.69 -16.99 -10.26
CA GLY A 149 11.09 -17.83 -11.29
C GLY A 149 11.22 -19.34 -11.05
N GLU A 150 11.85 -19.77 -9.96
CA GLU A 150 12.04 -21.18 -9.61
C GLU A 150 11.26 -21.55 -8.35
N MET A 151 10.70 -22.76 -8.34
CA MET A 151 10.04 -23.34 -7.17
C MET A 151 11.11 -23.88 -6.21
N VAL A 152 11.34 -23.18 -5.09
CA VAL A 152 12.44 -23.51 -4.16
C VAL A 152 12.04 -24.45 -3.03
N ALA A 153 10.75 -24.50 -2.69
CA ALA A 153 10.26 -25.38 -1.63
C ALA A 153 8.76 -25.68 -1.76
N HIS A 154 8.36 -26.84 -1.21
CA HIS A 154 6.98 -27.21 -0.93
C HIS A 154 6.88 -27.61 0.54
N ARG A 155 5.87 -27.11 1.24
CA ARG A 155 5.62 -27.40 2.67
C ARG A 155 4.14 -27.60 2.91
N LYS A 156 3.81 -28.42 3.91
CA LYS A 156 2.49 -28.32 4.53
C LYS A 156 2.49 -27.16 5.50
N THR A 157 1.43 -26.37 5.51
CA THR A 157 1.34 -25.19 6.39
C THR A 157 1.45 -25.55 7.86
N SER A 158 0.97 -26.76 8.25
CA SER A 158 1.07 -27.28 9.60
C SER A 158 2.49 -27.74 10.02
N GLU A 159 3.43 -27.82 9.09
CA GLU A 159 4.81 -28.32 9.28
C GLU A 159 5.86 -27.22 9.08
N THR A 160 5.44 -25.96 8.89
CA THR A 160 6.30 -24.78 8.67
C THR A 160 5.86 -23.60 9.55
N ASP A 161 6.69 -22.59 9.63
CA ASP A 161 6.42 -21.36 10.32
C ASP A 161 6.74 -20.12 9.46
N ARG A 162 6.43 -18.93 9.99
CA ARG A 162 6.64 -17.66 9.27
C ARG A 162 8.11 -17.38 8.98
N GLU A 163 8.98 -17.75 9.91
CA GLU A 163 10.42 -17.54 9.83
C GLU A 163 11.03 -18.39 8.72
N GLU A 164 10.71 -19.70 8.66
CA GLU A 164 11.16 -20.59 7.60
C GLU A 164 10.66 -20.12 6.23
N LEU A 165 9.38 -19.75 6.12
CA LEU A 165 8.82 -19.27 4.85
C LEU A 165 9.49 -17.97 4.40
N ALA A 166 9.74 -17.02 5.30
CA ALA A 166 10.47 -15.81 4.98
C ALA A 166 11.89 -16.10 4.49
N GLU A 167 12.62 -17.00 5.16
CA GLU A 167 13.97 -17.42 4.73
C GLU A 167 13.95 -18.05 3.33
N LEU A 168 12.99 -18.91 3.06
CA LEU A 168 12.85 -19.56 1.75
C LEU A 168 12.54 -18.54 0.65
N MET A 169 11.64 -17.57 0.93
CA MET A 169 11.26 -16.52 -0.03
C MET A 169 12.44 -15.58 -0.35
N VAL A 170 13.23 -15.21 0.64
CA VAL A 170 14.34 -14.25 0.48
C VAL A 170 15.66 -14.95 0.14
N GLY A 171 15.85 -16.19 0.61
CA GLY A 171 17.07 -17.00 0.41
C GLY A 171 18.17 -16.70 1.45
N ARG A 172 17.86 -15.98 2.52
CA ARG A 172 18.69 -15.72 3.68
C ARG A 172 17.82 -15.52 4.91
N LYS A 173 18.42 -15.59 6.08
CA LYS A 173 17.70 -15.22 7.32
C LYS A 173 17.13 -13.81 7.23
N VAL A 174 15.86 -13.66 7.61
CA VAL A 174 15.14 -12.41 7.64
C VAL A 174 14.73 -12.12 9.09
N LEU A 175 14.98 -10.92 9.56
CA LEU A 175 14.45 -10.48 10.84
C LEU A 175 13.02 -9.99 10.61
N MET A 176 12.04 -10.76 11.08
CA MET A 176 10.62 -10.41 10.99
C MET A 176 10.28 -9.17 11.83
N GLN A 177 11.01 -8.95 12.90
CA GLN A 177 10.95 -7.73 13.70
C GLN A 177 12.32 -7.05 13.66
N VAL A 178 12.33 -5.78 13.36
CA VAL A 178 13.55 -4.97 13.43
C VAL A 178 13.67 -4.45 14.85
N ASP A 179 14.72 -4.89 15.56
CA ASP A 179 15.02 -4.35 16.87
C ASP A 179 15.29 -2.85 16.77
N LYS A 180 14.53 -2.06 17.52
CA LYS A 180 14.73 -0.63 17.64
C LYS A 180 14.94 -0.22 19.10
N ALA A 181 15.91 0.65 19.33
CA ALA A 181 16.09 1.25 20.65
C ALA A 181 14.89 2.16 21.01
N PRO A 182 14.59 2.39 22.30
CA PRO A 182 13.59 3.37 22.68
C PRO A 182 13.88 4.74 22.05
N ALA A 183 12.83 5.38 21.51
CA ALA A 183 12.95 6.72 20.95
C ALA A 183 13.44 7.73 21.99
N LYS A 184 14.17 8.73 21.52
CA LYS A 184 14.58 9.90 22.31
C LYS A 184 14.06 11.16 21.63
N PRO A 185 12.75 11.46 21.78
CA PRO A 185 12.15 12.62 21.11
C PRO A 185 12.84 13.92 21.55
N GLY A 186 13.25 14.70 20.54
CA GLY A 186 13.86 16.01 20.72
C GLY A 186 12.86 17.14 20.53
N SER A 187 13.29 18.22 19.87
CA SER A 187 12.41 19.34 19.52
C SER A 187 11.41 18.95 18.41
N PRO A 188 10.23 19.60 18.38
CA PRO A 188 9.27 19.40 17.31
C PRO A 188 9.86 19.87 15.97
N MET A 189 9.81 18.99 14.95
CA MET A 189 10.27 19.26 13.59
C MET A 189 9.10 19.57 12.67
N LEU A 190 7.98 18.86 12.85
CA LEU A 190 6.70 19.11 12.19
C LEU A 190 5.66 19.42 13.26
N THR A 191 4.94 20.54 13.09
CA THR A 191 3.75 20.86 13.88
C THR A 191 2.59 21.16 12.94
N VAL A 192 1.50 20.43 13.09
CA VAL A 192 0.24 20.63 12.37
C VAL A 192 -0.80 21.13 13.36
N LYS A 193 -1.49 22.23 13.06
CA LYS A 193 -2.51 22.82 13.94
C LYS A 193 -3.78 23.16 13.17
N HIS A 194 -4.88 22.59 13.63
CA HIS A 194 -6.24 22.88 13.13
C HIS A 194 -6.35 22.80 11.61
N LEU A 195 -5.73 21.77 11.01
CA LEU A 195 -5.65 21.62 9.56
C LEU A 195 -6.97 21.15 8.99
N ASP A 196 -7.49 21.89 8.03
CA ASP A 196 -8.66 21.53 7.23
C ASP A 196 -8.29 21.49 5.73
N TYR A 197 -8.72 20.40 5.08
CA TYR A 197 -8.61 20.27 3.64
C TYR A 197 -9.94 19.83 3.02
N ILE A 198 -10.38 20.57 2.01
CA ILE A 198 -11.56 20.29 1.18
C ILE A 198 -11.06 20.00 -0.23
N ASP A 199 -11.47 18.86 -0.80
CA ASP A 199 -11.08 18.46 -2.14
C ASP A 199 -11.82 19.23 -3.24
N ASP A 200 -11.46 18.99 -4.50
CA ASP A 200 -12.03 19.67 -5.68
C ASP A 200 -13.53 19.35 -5.89
N PHE A 201 -14.05 18.32 -5.21
CA PHE A 201 -15.48 17.96 -5.22
C PHE A 201 -16.26 18.57 -4.04
N GLY A 202 -15.62 19.37 -3.19
CA GLY A 202 -16.25 19.99 -2.03
C GLY A 202 -16.34 19.08 -0.80
N VAL A 203 -15.68 17.91 -0.82
CA VAL A 203 -15.67 16.99 0.31
C VAL A 203 -14.54 17.36 1.27
N ARG A 204 -14.86 17.51 2.56
CA ARG A 204 -13.87 17.80 3.61
C ARG A 204 -13.15 16.51 4.00
N ARG A 205 -11.94 16.32 3.45
CA ARG A 205 -11.11 15.11 3.62
C ARG A 205 -10.21 15.13 4.84
N VAL A 206 -9.83 16.32 5.32
CA VAL A 206 -9.10 16.52 6.57
C VAL A 206 -9.89 17.50 7.42
N LYS A 207 -10.15 17.14 8.68
CA LYS A 207 -11.13 17.81 9.55
C LYS A 207 -10.48 18.14 10.89
N ASP A 208 -9.97 19.37 11.05
CA ASP A 208 -9.42 19.90 12.31
C ASP A 208 -8.26 19.05 12.88
N VAL A 209 -7.34 18.59 12.01
CA VAL A 209 -6.24 17.73 12.39
C VAL A 209 -5.14 18.54 13.06
N SER A 210 -4.66 18.07 14.23
CA SER A 210 -3.56 18.66 14.98
C SER A 210 -2.67 17.59 15.56
N PHE A 211 -1.34 17.68 15.35
CA PHE A 211 -0.31 16.80 15.93
C PHE A 211 1.09 17.38 15.73
N GLU A 212 2.06 16.76 16.38
CA GLU A 212 3.47 17.08 16.25
C GLU A 212 4.31 15.84 15.96
N VAL A 213 5.44 16.02 15.27
CA VAL A 213 6.48 14.98 15.07
C VAL A 213 7.81 15.56 15.52
N HIS A 214 8.49 14.86 16.43
CA HIS A 214 9.74 15.33 17.03
C HIS A 214 10.95 14.71 16.33
N CYS A 215 12.09 15.39 16.43
CA CYS A 215 13.37 14.81 16.04
C CYS A 215 13.63 13.51 16.81
N GLY A 216 14.11 12.46 16.14
CA GLY A 216 14.38 11.16 16.76
C GLY A 216 13.12 10.35 17.11
N GLU A 217 11.99 10.64 16.44
CA GLU A 217 10.72 9.98 16.63
C GLU A 217 10.13 9.50 15.29
N ILE A 218 9.50 8.33 15.29
CA ILE A 218 8.60 7.87 14.22
C ILE A 218 7.17 7.99 14.72
N VAL A 219 6.39 8.89 14.13
CA VAL A 219 4.94 8.97 14.32
C VAL A 219 4.26 8.23 13.19
N GLY A 220 3.53 7.16 13.51
CA GLY A 220 2.74 6.38 12.56
C GLY A 220 1.31 6.89 12.48
N ILE A 221 0.77 7.03 11.27
CA ILE A 221 -0.66 7.26 11.05
C ILE A 221 -1.29 5.97 10.55
N ALA A 222 -2.07 5.32 11.42
CA ALA A 222 -2.87 4.15 11.10
C ALA A 222 -4.25 4.57 10.60
N GLY A 223 -4.81 3.83 9.67
CA GLY A 223 -6.18 4.03 9.18
C GLY A 223 -6.45 3.24 7.91
N VAL A 224 -7.71 3.14 7.55
CA VAL A 224 -8.16 2.47 6.33
C VAL A 224 -8.02 3.40 5.13
N SER A 225 -7.75 2.86 3.95
CA SER A 225 -7.70 3.64 2.71
C SER A 225 -8.97 4.48 2.53
N GLY A 226 -8.80 5.77 2.16
CA GLY A 226 -9.91 6.70 1.96
C GLY A 226 -10.33 7.48 3.20
N ASN A 227 -9.71 7.28 4.34
CA ASN A 227 -9.99 8.01 5.58
C ASN A 227 -9.24 9.36 5.72
N GLY A 228 -8.60 9.85 4.63
CA GLY A 228 -7.97 11.17 4.60
C GLY A 228 -6.47 11.18 4.82
N GLN A 229 -5.82 10.01 5.03
CA GLN A 229 -4.37 9.92 5.23
C GLN A 229 -3.59 10.42 4.00
N SER A 230 -4.02 9.99 2.79
CA SER A 230 -3.39 10.40 1.53
C SER A 230 -3.49 11.92 1.33
N GLU A 231 -4.66 12.48 1.59
CA GLU A 231 -4.90 13.91 1.49
C GLU A 231 -4.09 14.69 2.53
N LEU A 232 -4.03 14.22 3.77
CA LEU A 232 -3.20 14.81 4.82
C LEU A 232 -1.73 14.84 4.40
N MET A 233 -1.21 13.74 3.87
CA MET A 233 0.16 13.66 3.39
C MET A 233 0.41 14.59 2.19
N GLU A 234 -0.52 14.66 1.22
CA GLU A 234 -0.43 15.56 0.07
C GLU A 234 -0.39 17.03 0.47
N VAL A 235 -1.15 17.39 1.50
CA VAL A 235 -1.17 18.76 2.06
C VAL A 235 0.14 19.04 2.80
N ILE A 236 0.61 18.15 3.68
CA ILE A 236 1.87 18.33 4.44
C ILE A 236 3.06 18.44 3.49
N THR A 237 3.05 17.69 2.39
CA THR A 237 4.15 17.70 1.41
C THR A 237 4.08 18.84 0.38
N GLY A 238 3.05 19.70 0.47
CA GLY A 238 2.88 20.85 -0.43
C GLY A 238 2.42 20.48 -1.84
N ILE A 239 1.88 19.28 -2.02
CA ILE A 239 1.27 18.85 -3.30
C ILE A 239 -0.11 19.50 -3.46
N LYS A 240 -0.87 19.58 -2.35
CA LYS A 240 -2.19 20.22 -2.34
C LYS A 240 -2.21 21.43 -1.37
N PRO A 241 -2.89 22.51 -1.76
CA PRO A 241 -3.13 23.62 -0.84
C PRO A 241 -4.22 23.25 0.17
N PHE A 242 -4.22 23.88 1.33
CA PHE A 242 -5.26 23.72 2.36
C PHE A 242 -5.99 25.02 2.63
N GLN A 243 -7.18 24.94 3.23
CA GLN A 243 -8.06 26.10 3.41
C GLN A 243 -7.95 26.73 4.79
N LYS A 244 -7.64 25.92 5.84
CA LYS A 244 -7.58 26.39 7.23
C LYS A 244 -6.49 25.66 8.00
N GLY A 245 -5.96 26.31 9.04
CA GLY A 245 -4.92 25.78 9.91
C GLY A 245 -3.53 26.28 9.54
N GLN A 246 -2.53 25.64 10.14
CA GLN A 246 -1.12 25.92 9.86
C GLN A 246 -0.26 24.66 9.93
N ILE A 247 0.81 24.67 9.16
CA ILE A 247 1.86 23.67 9.19
C ILE A 247 3.17 24.39 9.48
N GLN A 248 3.96 23.89 10.43
CA GLN A 248 5.30 24.39 10.72
C GLN A 248 6.32 23.27 10.50
N ILE A 249 7.35 23.54 9.70
CA ILE A 249 8.45 22.61 9.40
C ILE A 249 9.76 23.34 9.64
N SER A 250 10.65 22.80 10.46
CA SER A 250 11.95 23.43 10.79
C SER A 250 11.81 24.90 11.22
N GLY A 251 10.74 25.24 11.95
CA GLY A 251 10.45 26.62 12.39
C GLY A 251 9.80 27.52 11.34
N GLN A 252 9.65 27.07 10.08
CA GLN A 252 8.98 27.82 9.01
C GLN A 252 7.47 27.55 9.04
N THR A 253 6.68 28.61 9.11
CA THR A 253 5.21 28.49 9.18
C THR A 253 4.56 28.69 7.82
N ILE A 254 3.68 27.76 7.49
CA ILE A 254 2.87 27.72 6.26
C ILE A 254 1.42 27.82 6.66
N THR A 255 0.67 28.67 5.95
CA THR A 255 -0.76 28.90 6.16
C THR A 255 -1.49 28.86 4.82
N SER A 256 -2.81 28.95 4.83
CA SER A 256 -3.60 29.06 3.60
C SER A 256 -3.24 30.29 2.74
N THR A 257 -2.68 31.34 3.37
CA THR A 257 -2.23 32.57 2.70
C THR A 257 -0.75 32.58 2.37
N VAL A 258 0.09 31.93 3.20
CA VAL A 258 1.53 31.76 2.98
C VAL A 258 1.76 30.33 2.49
N ARG A 259 1.54 30.12 1.19
CA ARG A 259 1.59 28.81 0.55
C ARG A 259 3.03 28.36 0.31
N ALA A 260 3.24 27.06 0.44
CA ALA A 260 4.49 26.41 0.05
C ALA A 260 4.16 25.24 -0.89
N ASP A 261 4.90 25.12 -1.98
CA ASP A 261 4.87 23.98 -2.88
C ASP A 261 5.87 22.90 -2.44
N ALA A 262 5.84 21.75 -3.08
CA ALA A 262 6.73 20.64 -2.75
C ALA A 262 8.22 21.02 -2.88
N ALA A 263 8.59 21.93 -3.77
CA ALA A 263 9.97 22.42 -3.90
C ALA A 263 10.38 23.27 -2.69
N THR A 264 9.46 24.08 -2.16
CA THR A 264 9.65 24.85 -0.94
C THR A 264 9.74 23.96 0.29
N MET A 265 8.88 22.94 0.41
CA MET A 265 8.95 21.93 1.48
C MET A 265 10.31 21.23 1.52
N ARG A 266 10.87 20.86 0.36
CA ARG A 266 12.23 20.30 0.27
C ARG A 266 13.29 21.28 0.77
N ARG A 267 13.16 22.57 0.48
CA ARG A 267 14.09 23.61 1.00
C ARG A 267 14.04 23.75 2.53
N PHE A 268 12.90 23.43 3.14
CA PHE A 268 12.74 23.38 4.59
C PHE A 268 13.30 22.08 5.20
N GLY A 269 13.94 21.24 4.41
CA GLY A 269 14.58 20.00 4.86
C GLY A 269 13.67 18.79 4.90
N MET A 270 12.55 18.83 4.17
CA MET A 270 11.64 17.68 4.06
C MET A 270 11.99 16.80 2.87
N ALA A 271 11.94 15.48 3.06
CA ALA A 271 11.90 14.48 2.00
C ALA A 271 10.58 13.71 2.02
N HIS A 272 10.15 13.21 0.86
CA HIS A 272 8.86 12.56 0.71
C HIS A 272 8.93 11.30 -0.14
N VAL A 273 8.59 10.16 0.46
CA VAL A 273 8.35 8.89 -0.22
C VAL A 273 6.83 8.75 -0.41
N PRO A 274 6.30 8.84 -1.65
CA PRO A 274 4.87 8.83 -1.88
C PRO A 274 4.28 7.41 -1.80
N GLU A 275 2.98 7.31 -1.52
CA GLU A 275 2.24 6.03 -1.45
C GLU A 275 2.23 5.26 -2.77
N ASP A 276 2.11 5.98 -3.89
CA ASP A 276 2.17 5.40 -5.23
C ASP A 276 3.47 5.81 -5.92
N ARG A 277 4.43 4.89 -5.87
CA ARG A 277 5.75 5.10 -6.46
C ARG A 277 5.73 5.30 -7.98
N GLN A 278 4.83 4.62 -8.69
CA GLN A 278 4.76 4.69 -10.15
C GLN A 278 4.09 5.96 -10.63
N ARG A 279 3.07 6.43 -9.93
CA ARG A 279 2.31 7.61 -10.31
C ARG A 279 2.97 8.91 -9.84
N ARG A 280 3.64 8.89 -8.68
CA ARG A 280 4.17 10.10 -8.00
C ARG A 280 5.63 10.02 -7.60
N GLY A 281 6.19 8.84 -7.50
CA GLY A 281 7.57 8.62 -7.05
C GLY A 281 8.59 8.61 -8.19
N LEU A 282 8.23 8.07 -9.34
CA LEU A 282 9.11 7.85 -10.48
C LEU A 282 8.49 8.34 -11.78
N VAL A 283 9.33 8.68 -12.73
CA VAL A 283 8.96 8.74 -14.14
C VAL A 283 9.40 7.41 -14.77
N THR A 284 8.44 6.51 -14.99
CA THR A 284 8.72 5.11 -15.38
C THR A 284 9.47 4.96 -16.71
N SER A 285 9.34 5.93 -17.62
CA SER A 285 10.08 6.00 -18.90
C SER A 285 11.51 6.50 -18.73
N PHE A 286 11.85 7.15 -17.62
CA PHE A 286 13.19 7.66 -17.33
C PHE A 286 14.10 6.53 -16.82
N SER A 287 15.40 6.69 -17.02
CA SER A 287 16.44 5.83 -16.45
C SER A 287 16.57 6.03 -14.93
N ALA A 288 17.28 5.11 -14.25
CA ALA A 288 17.55 5.22 -12.82
C ALA A 288 18.30 6.52 -12.47
N ASN A 289 19.34 6.90 -13.26
CA ASN A 289 20.11 8.12 -13.03
C ASN A 289 19.28 9.41 -13.22
N GLU A 290 18.29 9.42 -14.12
CA GLU A 290 17.37 10.55 -14.28
C GLU A 290 16.38 10.61 -13.10
N ASN A 291 15.88 9.46 -12.64
CA ASN A 291 14.98 9.39 -11.49
C ASN A 291 15.65 9.77 -10.18
N ILE A 292 16.94 9.47 -9.99
CA ILE A 292 17.66 9.77 -8.74
C ILE A 292 17.84 11.27 -8.49
N ILE A 293 17.82 12.08 -9.56
CA ILE A 293 17.90 13.54 -9.46
C ILE A 293 16.54 14.24 -9.56
N LEU A 294 15.46 13.47 -9.74
CA LEU A 294 14.12 14.02 -9.91
C LEU A 294 13.70 14.87 -8.70
N GLY A 295 13.39 16.15 -8.93
CA GLY A 295 13.10 17.14 -7.91
C GLY A 295 14.33 17.78 -7.27
N TYR A 296 15.53 17.25 -7.50
CA TYR A 296 16.82 17.75 -6.99
C TYR A 296 17.77 18.20 -8.09
N HIS A 297 17.35 18.21 -9.35
CA HIS A 297 18.15 18.54 -10.52
C HIS A 297 18.79 19.94 -10.48
N LYS A 298 18.26 20.85 -9.65
CA LYS A 298 18.82 22.20 -9.42
C LYS A 298 19.96 22.24 -8.40
N ASN A 299 20.28 21.10 -7.76
CA ASN A 299 21.38 21.06 -6.81
C ASN A 299 22.71 21.37 -7.54
N PRO A 300 23.54 22.31 -7.02
CA PRO A 300 24.82 22.66 -7.66
C PRO A 300 25.75 21.48 -7.92
N SER A 301 25.68 20.41 -7.11
CA SER A 301 26.48 19.21 -7.31
C SER A 301 26.14 18.42 -8.59
N TYR A 302 24.98 18.63 -9.18
CA TYR A 302 24.54 17.99 -10.43
C TYR A 302 24.71 18.88 -11.64
N ASN A 303 25.21 20.09 -11.46
CA ASN A 303 25.25 21.08 -12.50
C ASN A 303 26.65 21.70 -12.60
N ASN A 304 27.19 21.71 -13.80
CA ASN A 304 28.25 22.61 -14.19
C ASN A 304 27.64 23.99 -14.46
N PHE A 305 28.46 24.96 -14.84
CA PHE A 305 28.00 26.34 -15.02
C PHE A 305 26.89 26.50 -16.08
N ILE A 306 26.81 25.64 -17.07
CA ILE A 306 25.87 25.76 -18.21
C ILE A 306 24.99 24.51 -18.35
N GLU A 307 25.48 23.33 -17.98
CA GLU A 307 24.82 22.05 -18.25
C GLU A 307 24.89 21.10 -17.05
N MET A 308 24.08 20.05 -17.08
CA MET A 308 24.14 18.99 -16.07
C MET A 308 25.39 18.15 -16.20
N ASP A 309 26.06 17.87 -15.09
CA ASP A 309 27.21 16.98 -15.01
C ASP A 309 26.72 15.51 -15.05
N ARG A 310 26.63 14.98 -16.27
CA ARG A 310 26.13 13.62 -16.49
C ARG A 310 26.99 12.55 -15.84
N ASP A 311 28.30 12.73 -15.86
CA ASP A 311 29.24 11.75 -15.29
C ASP A 311 29.12 11.70 -13.78
N PHE A 312 29.02 12.85 -13.12
CA PHE A 312 28.76 12.93 -11.69
C PHE A 312 27.40 12.33 -11.32
N ILE A 313 26.33 12.59 -12.09
CA ILE A 313 24.99 12.03 -11.88
C ILE A 313 25.03 10.50 -11.96
N ILE A 314 25.69 9.93 -12.98
CA ILE A 314 25.82 8.48 -13.14
C ILE A 314 26.59 7.85 -11.98
N GLN A 315 27.72 8.46 -11.57
CA GLN A 315 28.53 7.98 -10.44
C GLN A 315 27.75 8.05 -9.12
N SER A 316 27.05 9.17 -8.86
CA SER A 316 26.17 9.34 -7.71
C SER A 316 25.06 8.30 -7.70
N CYS A 317 24.43 8.05 -8.84
CA CYS A 317 23.40 7.03 -8.99
C CYS A 317 23.93 5.63 -8.66
N LYS A 318 25.09 5.23 -9.19
CA LYS A 318 25.70 3.93 -8.88
C LYS A 318 25.96 3.76 -7.40
N LYS A 319 26.56 4.77 -6.75
CA LYS A 319 26.80 4.74 -5.31
C LYS A 319 25.51 4.57 -4.49
N GLN A 320 24.44 5.28 -4.87
CA GLN A 320 23.14 5.16 -4.21
C GLN A 320 22.50 3.80 -4.48
N MET A 321 22.57 3.28 -5.73
CA MET A 321 22.07 1.94 -6.06
C MET A 321 22.80 0.84 -5.27
N GLU A 322 24.10 0.96 -5.07
CA GLU A 322 24.88 0.05 -4.25
C GLU A 322 24.47 0.13 -2.77
N HIS A 323 24.42 1.35 -2.21
CA HIS A 323 24.08 1.58 -0.80
C HIS A 323 22.66 1.10 -0.45
N PHE A 324 21.70 1.31 -1.36
CA PHE A 324 20.30 0.91 -1.18
C PHE A 324 19.96 -0.46 -1.81
N ASP A 325 20.97 -1.21 -2.25
CA ASP A 325 20.80 -2.53 -2.87
C ASP A 325 19.73 -2.55 -3.97
N VAL A 326 19.79 -1.58 -4.88
CA VAL A 326 18.92 -1.52 -6.07
C VAL A 326 19.46 -2.45 -7.14
N ARG A 327 18.65 -3.41 -7.61
CA ARG A 327 19.07 -4.40 -8.61
C ARG A 327 18.12 -4.40 -9.82
N PRO A 328 18.66 -4.59 -11.06
CA PRO A 328 20.09 -4.70 -11.40
C PRO A 328 20.83 -3.36 -11.24
N ASP A 329 22.11 -3.39 -10.91
CA ASP A 329 22.97 -2.21 -10.77
C ASP A 329 23.32 -1.61 -12.15
N ASN A 330 22.34 -0.98 -12.75
CA ASN A 330 22.47 -0.32 -14.04
C ASN A 330 21.79 1.07 -14.03
N PRO A 331 22.54 2.17 -13.88
CA PRO A 331 22.01 3.52 -13.87
C PRO A 331 21.25 3.93 -15.14
N HIS A 332 21.53 3.28 -16.26
CA HIS A 332 20.88 3.58 -17.55
C HIS A 332 19.59 2.78 -17.77
N LEU A 333 19.27 1.82 -16.91
CA LEU A 333 18.05 1.03 -17.02
C LEU A 333 16.83 1.92 -16.74
N ARG A 334 15.79 1.79 -17.57
CA ARG A 334 14.52 2.49 -17.36
C ARG A 334 13.83 2.00 -16.09
N ALA A 335 13.22 2.93 -15.35
CA ALA A 335 12.54 2.61 -14.10
C ALA A 335 11.43 1.58 -14.27
N SER A 336 10.74 1.52 -15.42
CA SER A 336 9.72 0.51 -15.75
C SER A 336 10.23 -0.93 -15.78
N LEU A 337 11.55 -1.14 -15.96
CA LEU A 337 12.15 -2.47 -16.05
C LEU A 337 12.65 -3.02 -14.71
N PHE A 338 12.60 -2.23 -13.65
CA PHE A 338 12.88 -2.70 -12.29
C PHE A 338 11.65 -3.39 -11.69
N SER A 339 11.86 -4.38 -10.83
CA SER A 339 10.79 -4.94 -10.00
C SER A 339 10.22 -3.88 -9.06
N GLY A 340 8.99 -4.09 -8.56
CA GLY A 340 8.35 -3.17 -7.63
C GLY A 340 9.21 -2.83 -6.41
N GLY A 341 9.87 -3.83 -5.81
CA GLY A 341 10.80 -3.63 -4.71
C GLY A 341 11.99 -2.75 -5.07
N ASN A 342 12.59 -2.94 -6.25
CA ASN A 342 13.71 -2.13 -6.69
C ASN A 342 13.30 -0.70 -7.12
N GLN A 343 12.10 -0.54 -7.67
CA GLN A 343 11.51 0.78 -7.90
C GLN A 343 11.34 1.53 -6.56
N GLN A 344 10.85 0.87 -5.53
CA GLN A 344 10.70 1.47 -4.20
C GLN A 344 12.05 1.83 -3.58
N LYS A 345 13.03 0.92 -3.64
CA LYS A 345 14.41 1.19 -3.19
C LYS A 345 15.02 2.40 -3.92
N LEU A 346 14.73 2.59 -5.21
CA LEU A 346 15.21 3.75 -5.98
C LEU A 346 14.60 5.06 -5.47
N VAL A 347 13.31 5.08 -5.13
CA VAL A 347 12.65 6.25 -4.53
C VAL A 347 13.23 6.53 -3.14
N VAL A 348 13.35 5.49 -2.31
CA VAL A 348 13.92 5.60 -0.96
C VAL A 348 15.37 6.11 -1.02
N ALA A 349 16.19 5.57 -1.93
CA ALA A 349 17.57 6.03 -2.13
C ALA A 349 17.63 7.53 -2.43
N ARG A 350 16.81 8.01 -3.36
CA ARG A 350 16.73 9.42 -3.73
C ARG A 350 16.39 10.31 -2.55
N GLU A 351 15.40 9.93 -1.76
CA GLU A 351 14.88 10.78 -0.70
C GLU A 351 15.76 10.72 0.57
N PHE A 352 16.29 9.56 0.94
CA PHE A 352 17.07 9.37 2.16
C PHE A 352 18.51 9.89 2.05
N GLU A 353 19.15 9.76 0.87
CA GLU A 353 20.52 10.24 0.65
C GLU A 353 20.65 11.77 0.80
N ARG A 354 19.53 12.50 0.84
CA ARG A 354 19.51 13.96 1.04
C ARG A 354 19.66 14.39 2.49
N ASP A 355 19.76 13.44 3.41
CA ASP A 355 19.87 13.72 4.85
C ASP A 355 18.76 14.67 5.34
N PRO A 356 17.47 14.39 5.09
CA PRO A 356 16.39 15.28 5.44
C PRO A 356 16.26 15.45 6.96
N ALA A 357 15.76 16.61 7.41
CA ALA A 357 15.38 16.82 8.80
C ALA A 357 14.03 16.19 9.15
N LEU A 358 13.10 16.19 8.17
CA LEU A 358 11.78 15.57 8.24
C LEU A 358 11.61 14.59 7.07
N LEU A 359 11.27 13.36 7.36
CA LEU A 359 10.94 12.34 6.38
C LEU A 359 9.45 12.02 6.46
N VAL A 360 8.72 12.23 5.35
CA VAL A 360 7.30 11.84 5.21
C VAL A 360 7.24 10.62 4.31
N VAL A 361 6.76 9.50 4.84
CA VAL A 361 6.80 8.20 4.16
C VAL A 361 5.39 7.62 4.07
N GLY A 362 4.89 7.46 2.85
CA GLY A 362 3.60 6.83 2.58
C GLY A 362 3.75 5.43 2.02
N GLN A 363 3.12 4.44 2.65
CA GLN A 363 3.03 3.06 2.17
C GLN A 363 4.38 2.47 1.70
N PRO A 364 5.45 2.53 2.51
CA PRO A 364 6.81 2.25 2.03
C PRO A 364 7.00 0.83 1.53
N THR A 365 6.18 -0.11 1.99
CA THR A 365 6.32 -1.54 1.66
C THR A 365 5.22 -2.06 0.74
N ARG A 366 4.34 -1.20 0.25
CA ARG A 366 3.24 -1.60 -0.63
C ARG A 366 3.74 -2.24 -1.94
N GLY A 367 3.37 -3.52 -2.15
CA GLY A 367 3.71 -4.27 -3.36
C GLY A 367 5.22 -4.44 -3.55
N VAL A 368 5.93 -4.75 -2.44
CA VAL A 368 7.35 -5.13 -2.45
C VAL A 368 7.55 -6.46 -1.72
N ASP A 369 8.61 -7.16 -2.06
CA ASP A 369 8.93 -8.44 -1.43
C ASP A 369 9.46 -8.28 0.01
N ILE A 370 9.41 -9.38 0.79
CA ILE A 370 9.83 -9.39 2.21
C ILE A 370 11.27 -8.91 2.42
N GLY A 371 12.18 -9.22 1.49
CA GLY A 371 13.58 -8.77 1.59
C GLY A 371 13.71 -7.27 1.43
N ALA A 372 12.89 -6.66 0.56
CA ALA A 372 12.83 -5.20 0.42
C ALA A 372 12.14 -4.53 1.61
N ILE A 373 11.11 -5.17 2.22
CA ILE A 373 10.45 -4.70 3.44
C ILE A 373 11.47 -4.55 4.56
N GLU A 374 12.20 -5.62 4.91
CA GLU A 374 13.22 -5.60 5.96
C GLU A 374 14.24 -4.48 5.74
N PHE A 375 14.72 -4.34 4.50
CA PHE A 375 15.68 -3.30 4.14
C PHE A 375 15.13 -1.90 4.38
N ILE A 376 13.92 -1.61 3.87
CA ILE A 376 13.29 -0.29 3.98
C ILE A 376 13.02 0.05 5.46
N HIS A 377 12.54 -0.89 6.25
CA HIS A 377 12.29 -0.72 7.68
C HIS A 377 13.58 -0.34 8.43
N ARG A 378 14.68 -1.03 8.15
CA ARG A 378 16.01 -0.69 8.75
C ARG A 378 16.43 0.72 8.37
N GLN A 379 16.24 1.15 7.12
CA GLN A 379 16.58 2.51 6.70
C GLN A 379 15.74 3.57 7.42
N ILE A 380 14.43 3.34 7.59
CA ILE A 380 13.54 4.25 8.32
C ILE A 380 13.97 4.37 9.79
N ILE A 381 14.28 3.25 10.45
CA ILE A 381 14.77 3.25 11.84
C ILE A 381 16.13 3.95 11.93
N ALA A 382 17.05 3.72 10.99
CA ALA A 382 18.35 4.39 10.96
C ALA A 382 18.21 5.90 10.85
N MET A 383 17.26 6.41 10.05
CA MET A 383 16.96 7.84 9.96
C MET A 383 16.46 8.38 11.29
N ARG A 384 15.53 7.70 11.98
CA ARG A 384 15.10 8.08 13.34
C ARG A 384 16.26 8.12 14.33
N ASP A 385 17.08 7.07 14.33
CA ASP A 385 18.22 6.94 15.27
C ASP A 385 19.31 7.99 15.00
N ALA A 386 19.40 8.47 13.75
CA ALA A 386 20.21 9.64 13.39
C ALA A 386 19.58 10.99 13.82
N GLY A 387 18.47 10.96 14.58
CA GLY A 387 17.81 12.16 15.10
C GLY A 387 16.87 12.84 14.12
N LYS A 388 16.48 12.19 13.01
CA LYS A 388 15.51 12.74 12.07
C LYS A 388 14.08 12.54 12.57
N ALA A 389 13.16 13.43 12.19
CA ALA A 389 11.73 13.26 12.41
C ALA A 389 11.14 12.43 11.29
N VAL A 390 10.30 11.44 11.60
CA VAL A 390 9.67 10.59 10.61
C VAL A 390 8.16 10.56 10.82
N LEU A 391 7.41 10.91 9.77
CA LEU A 391 5.97 10.70 9.69
C LEU A 391 5.72 9.53 8.75
N LEU A 392 5.24 8.41 9.30
CA LEU A 392 4.93 7.18 8.57
C LEU A 392 3.42 7.05 8.39
N VAL A 393 2.96 6.87 7.16
CA VAL A 393 1.57 6.59 6.84
C VAL A 393 1.48 5.20 6.21
N SER A 394 0.75 4.29 6.83
CA SER A 394 0.55 2.94 6.30
C SER A 394 -0.83 2.39 6.64
N VAL A 395 -1.40 1.61 5.71
CA VAL A 395 -2.60 0.80 5.94
C VAL A 395 -2.25 -0.56 6.57
N GLU A 396 -0.99 -0.98 6.48
CA GLU A 396 -0.51 -2.21 7.09
C GLU A 396 -0.26 -1.99 8.58
N LEU A 397 -1.14 -2.54 9.42
CA LEU A 397 -1.07 -2.33 10.87
C LEU A 397 0.22 -2.91 11.47
N ASP A 398 0.69 -4.06 10.97
CA ASP A 398 1.96 -4.67 11.40
C ASP A 398 3.15 -3.73 11.17
N GLU A 399 3.15 -2.97 10.06
CA GLU A 399 4.18 -1.98 9.75
C GLU A 399 4.13 -0.80 10.73
N ILE A 400 2.94 -0.27 11.00
CA ILE A 400 2.74 0.81 11.98
C ILE A 400 3.20 0.37 13.37
N LEU A 401 2.79 -0.81 13.84
CA LEU A 401 3.14 -1.33 15.16
C LEU A 401 4.65 -1.59 15.30
N SER A 402 5.30 -2.10 14.25
CA SER A 402 6.73 -2.43 14.31
C SER A 402 7.64 -1.21 14.25
N LEU A 403 7.28 -0.19 13.47
CA LEU A 403 8.15 0.96 13.22
C LEU A 403 7.87 2.16 14.11
N SER A 404 6.60 2.43 14.44
CA SER A 404 6.21 3.66 15.11
C SER A 404 6.64 3.68 16.58
N ASP A 405 6.95 4.85 17.10
CA ASP A 405 7.14 5.10 18.52
C ASP A 405 5.83 5.60 19.14
N ARG A 406 5.05 6.34 18.34
CA ARG A 406 3.71 6.85 18.66
C ARG A 406 2.80 6.68 17.45
N ILE A 407 1.55 6.32 17.68
CA ILE A 407 0.56 5.99 16.67
C ILE A 407 -0.62 6.94 16.77
N LEU A 408 -0.93 7.61 15.68
CA LEU A 408 -2.16 8.36 15.48
C LEU A 408 -3.12 7.51 14.66
N VAL A 409 -4.35 7.37 15.12
CA VAL A 409 -5.36 6.62 14.37
C VAL A 409 -6.31 7.57 13.67
N MET A 410 -6.43 7.43 12.36
CA MET A 410 -7.24 8.32 11.53
C MET A 410 -8.49 7.62 11.00
N PHE A 411 -9.65 8.29 11.16
CA PHE A 411 -10.93 7.85 10.60
C PHE A 411 -11.73 9.06 10.12
N ASP A 412 -12.35 8.96 8.95
CA ASP A 412 -13.20 10.00 8.34
C ASP A 412 -12.57 11.42 8.42
N GLY A 413 -11.28 11.53 8.13
CA GLY A 413 -10.55 12.81 8.10
C GLY A 413 -10.16 13.37 9.47
N GLN A 414 -10.37 12.66 10.57
CA GLN A 414 -10.07 13.09 11.94
C GLN A 414 -9.10 12.14 12.64
N ILE A 415 -8.32 12.66 13.59
CA ILE A 415 -7.55 11.82 14.52
C ILE A 415 -8.50 11.35 15.63
N MET A 416 -8.70 10.04 15.70
CA MET A 416 -9.58 9.39 16.66
C MET A 416 -8.92 9.13 18.00
N GLY A 417 -7.60 8.94 17.99
CA GLY A 417 -6.80 8.66 19.18
C GLY A 417 -5.31 8.72 18.89
N GLU A 418 -4.54 8.82 19.97
CA GLU A 418 -3.09 8.78 19.98
C GLU A 418 -2.64 7.75 21.02
N ILE A 419 -1.76 6.82 20.63
CA ILE A 419 -1.32 5.69 21.45
C ILE A 419 0.20 5.57 21.36
N LEU A 420 0.88 5.35 22.47
CA LEU A 420 2.30 4.97 22.43
C LEU A 420 2.41 3.53 21.88
N ALA A 421 3.32 3.29 20.95
CA ALA A 421 3.43 1.98 20.30
C ALA A 421 3.67 0.82 21.28
N LYS A 422 4.39 1.07 22.40
CA LYS A 422 4.60 0.06 23.46
C LYS A 422 3.33 -0.37 24.20
N ASP A 423 2.29 0.48 24.19
CA ASP A 423 1.02 0.28 24.88
C ASP A 423 -0.11 -0.07 23.89
N ALA A 424 0.24 -0.17 22.59
CA ALA A 424 -0.72 -0.36 21.51
C ALA A 424 -1.25 -1.79 21.48
N ASP A 425 -2.57 -1.92 21.43
CA ASP A 425 -3.29 -3.17 21.19
C ASP A 425 -3.92 -3.15 19.79
N GLU A 426 -3.69 -4.20 19.01
CA GLU A 426 -4.19 -4.33 17.62
C GLU A 426 -5.72 -4.17 17.56
N ARG A 427 -6.43 -4.73 18.55
CA ARG A 427 -7.90 -4.64 18.64
C ARG A 427 -8.36 -3.22 18.92
N GLU A 428 -7.67 -2.50 19.83
CA GLU A 428 -7.99 -1.12 20.15
C GLU A 428 -7.79 -0.20 18.95
N ILE A 429 -6.67 -0.34 18.26
CA ILE A 429 -6.39 0.40 17.03
C ILE A 429 -7.45 0.07 15.97
N GLY A 430 -7.80 -1.22 15.80
CA GLY A 430 -8.83 -1.65 14.85
C GLY A 430 -10.20 -1.01 15.13
N LEU A 431 -10.60 -0.86 16.40
CA LEU A 431 -11.83 -0.18 16.77
C LEU A 431 -11.79 1.32 16.43
N LEU A 432 -10.70 1.99 16.74
CA LEU A 432 -10.49 3.41 16.38
C LEU A 432 -10.48 3.62 14.86
N MET A 433 -9.88 2.71 14.10
CA MET A 433 -9.88 2.72 12.62
C MET A 433 -11.29 2.51 12.04
N ALA A 434 -12.20 1.87 12.80
CA ALA A 434 -13.62 1.72 12.46
C ALA A 434 -14.49 2.87 12.98
N GLY A 435 -13.91 3.92 13.57
CA GLY A 435 -14.64 5.08 14.09
C GLY A 435 -15.25 4.92 15.48
N VAL A 436 -14.94 3.83 16.17
CA VAL A 436 -15.45 3.57 17.53
C VAL A 436 -14.48 4.19 18.54
N ARG A 437 -14.91 5.26 19.21
CA ARG A 437 -14.17 5.83 20.36
C ARG A 437 -14.48 5.04 21.61
N LYS A 438 -13.47 4.74 22.45
CA LYS A 438 -13.72 4.39 23.84
C LYS A 438 -14.40 5.61 24.50
N GLU A 439 -15.60 5.45 25.02
CA GLU A 439 -16.14 6.42 25.97
C GLU A 439 -15.15 6.51 27.13
N ALA A 440 -14.69 7.73 27.40
CA ALA A 440 -13.85 7.99 28.56
C ALA A 440 -14.65 7.60 29.81
N ALA A 441 -14.19 6.55 30.51
CA ALA A 441 -14.77 6.08 31.76
C ALA A 441 -14.45 7.06 32.90
#